data_10969298995e02384fe2eabc6223da08
#
_entry.id   10969298995e02384fe2eabc6223da08
#
_cell.length_a   1.000
_cell.length_b   1.000
_cell.length_c   1.000
_cell.angle_alpha   90.00
_cell.angle_beta   90.00
_cell.angle_gamma   90.00
#
_symmetry.space_group_name_H-M   'P 1'
#
loop_
_entity.id
_entity.type
_entity.pdbx_description
1 polymer ?
#
loop_
_entity_poly.entity_id
_entity_poly.type
_entity_poly.pdbx_seq_one_letter_code
_entity_poly.pdbx_strand_id
1 'polypeptide(L)'
;MEWKEVRLGDVIDYKKGFAFKSSMYKSTGTYIVRVSDTTANSVDVSLCNCISPELAHQYTDYSLKTKDIIIATVGSWPTNPASIVGKVVRVPESANNALLNQNAVRIRSNGIVDSDYLYYLLKEEHFSKYLVGTAQGSANQASITLKDIFGYSFSAPSEIKDQHRIASILSSLDRKIELNNKINADLEEMAQAIFKNWFVDFEPFKDGKFVNSELGMIPEGWKVGSPYEYVKVVYGAPYKSAKFNDHGEGLPLIRIRDLKDCNPQFYTPEILPQTEYVNKGDIVAGMDAEFVPHIWKGNTGLLNQRVCKFMPQQTSISNLFVLYLMKPELEFVQSYKTGTTVSHLGKADIDKFVVVLPPLEVVEECSKILDSILQRIKNLSAESSRLSTLRDTLLPRLMSGELEVPE
;
A
#
# COMPACT_ATOMS: atom_id res chain seq x y z
N MET A 1 -5.44 -24.73 -27.69
CA MET A 1 -4.05 -24.21 -27.60
C MET A 1 -3.07 -25.36 -27.49
N GLU A 2 -1.97 -25.32 -28.23
CA GLU A 2 -0.86 -26.29 -28.07
C GLU A 2 0.12 -25.72 -27.01
N TRP A 3 0.62 -26.58 -26.11
CA TRP A 3 1.53 -26.20 -25.04
C TRP A 3 2.91 -26.84 -25.26
N LYS A 4 3.96 -26.07 -24.94
CA LYS A 4 5.35 -26.56 -25.02
C LYS A 4 6.08 -26.31 -23.70
N GLU A 5 7.00 -27.17 -23.35
CA GLU A 5 7.91 -26.95 -22.21
C GLU A 5 8.99 -25.94 -22.61
N VAL A 6 9.23 -24.97 -21.71
CA VAL A 6 10.16 -23.89 -21.92
C VAL A 6 10.98 -23.66 -20.65
N ARG A 7 12.28 -23.41 -20.81
CA ARG A 7 13.15 -23.05 -19.71
C ARG A 7 13.29 -21.54 -19.63
N LEU A 8 13.17 -20.98 -18.43
CA LEU A 8 13.16 -19.52 -18.23
C LEU A 8 14.41 -18.84 -18.80
N GLY A 9 15.60 -19.44 -18.55
CA GLY A 9 16.86 -18.89 -19.06
C GLY A 9 16.96 -18.76 -20.58
N ASP A 10 16.17 -19.51 -21.36
CA ASP A 10 16.22 -19.52 -22.82
C ASP A 10 15.34 -18.43 -23.44
N VAL A 11 14.44 -17.81 -22.65
CA VAL A 11 13.40 -16.88 -23.14
C VAL A 11 13.53 -15.46 -22.57
N ILE A 12 14.64 -15.18 -21.85
CA ILE A 12 14.83 -13.90 -21.17
C ILE A 12 16.19 -13.26 -21.46
N ASP A 13 16.19 -11.93 -21.42
CA ASP A 13 17.36 -11.10 -21.16
C ASP A 13 17.37 -10.65 -19.71
N TYR A 14 18.55 -10.60 -19.09
CA TYR A 14 18.63 -10.21 -17.68
C TYR A 14 19.79 -9.28 -17.40
N LYS A 15 19.68 -8.54 -16.29
CA LYS A 15 20.78 -7.75 -15.71
C LYS A 15 20.69 -7.78 -14.19
N LYS A 16 21.73 -8.27 -13.52
CA LYS A 16 21.86 -8.14 -12.06
C LYS A 16 22.10 -6.68 -11.70
N GLY A 17 21.50 -6.20 -10.62
CA GLY A 17 21.66 -4.84 -10.14
C GLY A 17 23.07 -4.53 -9.64
N PHE A 18 23.38 -3.24 -9.49
CA PHE A 18 24.69 -2.72 -9.10
C PHE A 18 24.76 -2.33 -7.61
N ALA A 19 25.93 -2.52 -7.00
CA ALA A 19 26.19 -2.16 -5.60
C ALA A 19 26.51 -0.66 -5.47
N PHE A 20 25.48 0.18 -5.42
CA PHE A 20 25.65 1.60 -5.17
C PHE A 20 26.13 1.86 -3.74
N LYS A 21 27.20 2.66 -3.57
CA LYS A 21 27.70 3.03 -2.25
C LYS A 21 26.83 4.12 -1.63
N SER A 22 26.61 4.08 -0.32
CA SER A 22 25.82 5.09 0.40
C SER A 22 26.34 6.51 0.23
N SER A 23 27.68 6.67 0.02
CA SER A 23 28.28 7.98 -0.28
C SER A 23 27.85 8.60 -1.60
N MET A 24 27.24 7.83 -2.50
CA MET A 24 26.70 8.32 -3.78
C MET A 24 25.28 8.88 -3.65
N TYR A 25 24.60 8.60 -2.54
CA TYR A 25 23.18 8.93 -2.37
C TYR A 25 22.97 10.44 -2.19
N LYS A 26 21.87 10.91 -2.79
CA LYS A 26 21.37 12.29 -2.74
C LYS A 26 19.88 12.27 -2.39
N SER A 27 19.36 13.40 -1.94
CA SER A 27 17.92 13.58 -1.68
C SER A 27 17.07 13.67 -2.95
N THR A 28 17.68 14.06 -4.08
CA THR A 28 17.02 14.22 -5.37
C THR A 28 17.89 13.69 -6.49
N GLY A 29 17.30 13.30 -7.62
CA GLY A 29 18.00 12.83 -8.81
C GLY A 29 17.39 11.58 -9.43
N THR A 30 18.22 10.68 -9.97
CA THR A 30 17.78 9.40 -10.53
C THR A 30 17.59 8.39 -9.40
N TYR A 31 16.43 7.76 -9.34
CA TYR A 31 16.08 6.77 -8.32
C TYR A 31 16.96 5.51 -8.40
N ILE A 32 17.26 4.95 -7.23
CA ILE A 32 17.87 3.62 -7.08
C ILE A 32 16.84 2.72 -6.42
N VAL A 33 16.41 1.68 -7.12
CA VAL A 33 15.42 0.70 -6.66
C VAL A 33 16.12 -0.43 -5.92
N ARG A 34 15.82 -0.58 -4.64
CA ARG A 34 16.26 -1.68 -3.77
C ARG A 34 15.10 -2.64 -3.52
N VAL A 35 15.40 -3.83 -3.02
CA VAL A 35 14.36 -4.80 -2.61
C VAL A 35 13.42 -4.22 -1.56
N SER A 36 13.94 -3.37 -0.64
CA SER A 36 13.13 -2.68 0.38
C SER A 36 12.13 -1.67 -0.18
N ASP A 37 12.33 -1.21 -1.40
CA ASP A 37 11.50 -0.18 -2.04
C ASP A 37 10.38 -0.80 -2.89
N THR A 38 10.24 -2.14 -2.83
CA THR A 38 9.21 -2.86 -3.57
C THR A 38 7.96 -3.09 -2.74
N THR A 39 6.80 -2.85 -3.33
CA THR A 39 5.47 -3.22 -2.80
C THR A 39 5.13 -4.67 -3.14
N ALA A 40 3.90 -5.13 -2.93
CA ALA A 40 3.47 -6.48 -3.29
C ALA A 40 3.65 -6.79 -4.80
N ASN A 41 3.44 -5.80 -5.67
CA ASN A 41 3.44 -6.00 -7.13
C ASN A 41 4.27 -4.97 -7.90
N SER A 42 4.77 -3.92 -7.26
CA SER A 42 5.36 -2.74 -7.91
C SER A 42 6.54 -2.18 -7.12
N VAL A 43 7.00 -0.99 -7.47
CA VAL A 43 8.04 -0.20 -6.78
C VAL A 43 7.41 1.08 -6.24
N ASP A 44 7.69 1.40 -4.98
CA ASP A 44 7.33 2.69 -4.36
C ASP A 44 8.53 3.63 -4.46
N VAL A 45 8.50 4.57 -5.40
CA VAL A 45 9.60 5.50 -5.64
C VAL A 45 9.79 6.50 -4.50
N SER A 46 8.79 6.71 -3.64
CA SER A 46 8.90 7.59 -2.46
C SER A 46 9.89 7.06 -1.42
N LEU A 47 10.17 5.76 -1.45
CA LEU A 47 11.12 5.08 -0.56
C LEU A 47 12.54 5.01 -1.16
N CYS A 48 12.71 5.37 -2.45
CA CYS A 48 13.97 5.21 -3.15
C CYS A 48 14.99 6.28 -2.76
N ASN A 49 16.24 5.87 -2.60
CA ASN A 49 17.37 6.81 -2.64
C ASN A 49 17.60 7.28 -4.08
N CYS A 50 18.27 8.43 -4.23
CA CYS A 50 18.64 8.97 -5.52
C CYS A 50 20.17 9.06 -5.67
N ILE A 51 20.65 9.19 -6.92
CA ILE A 51 22.00 9.67 -7.25
C ILE A 51 21.89 10.81 -8.26
N SER A 52 22.97 11.60 -8.41
CA SER A 52 22.92 12.70 -9.38
C SER A 52 22.72 12.18 -10.81
N PRO A 53 22.01 12.90 -11.69
CA PRO A 53 21.79 12.48 -13.07
C PRO A 53 23.11 12.27 -13.86
N GLU A 54 24.14 13.08 -13.60
CA GLU A 54 25.44 12.96 -14.26
C GLU A 54 26.13 11.64 -13.90
N LEU A 55 26.01 11.23 -12.62
CA LEU A 55 26.53 9.95 -12.18
C LEU A 55 25.69 8.77 -12.71
N ALA A 56 24.38 8.94 -12.78
CA ALA A 56 23.46 7.92 -13.29
C ALA A 56 23.79 7.52 -14.75
N HIS A 57 24.23 8.46 -15.58
CA HIS A 57 24.67 8.19 -16.96
C HIS A 57 25.78 7.13 -17.07
N GLN A 58 26.59 6.95 -16.03
CA GLN A 58 27.66 5.93 -16.02
C GLN A 58 27.11 4.52 -15.77
N TYR A 59 25.83 4.43 -15.32
CA TYR A 59 25.19 3.18 -14.92
C TYR A 59 23.95 2.83 -15.74
N THR A 60 23.85 3.34 -16.97
CA THR A 60 22.69 3.12 -17.87
C THR A 60 22.38 1.65 -18.13
N ASP A 61 23.38 0.78 -18.06
CA ASP A 61 23.22 -0.68 -18.16
C ASP A 61 22.24 -1.26 -17.08
N TYR A 62 22.17 -0.60 -15.94
CA TYR A 62 21.33 -1.00 -14.81
C TYR A 62 19.96 -0.31 -14.81
N SER A 63 19.68 0.47 -15.88
CA SER A 63 18.45 1.21 -16.02
C SER A 63 17.25 0.28 -16.18
N LEU A 64 16.19 0.64 -15.47
CA LEU A 64 14.88 0.01 -15.53
C LEU A 64 14.00 0.72 -16.56
N LYS A 65 13.16 -0.06 -17.25
CA LYS A 65 12.09 0.46 -18.09
C LYS A 65 10.74 0.07 -17.50
N THR A 66 9.74 0.87 -17.76
CA THR A 66 8.35 0.50 -17.44
C THR A 66 8.04 -0.91 -17.92
N LYS A 67 7.39 -1.70 -17.08
CA LYS A 67 7.07 -3.12 -17.29
C LYS A 67 8.25 -4.09 -17.17
N ASP A 68 9.47 -3.68 -16.92
CA ASP A 68 10.53 -4.61 -16.53
C ASP A 68 10.10 -5.44 -15.31
N ILE A 69 10.55 -6.67 -15.26
CA ILE A 69 10.31 -7.55 -14.12
C ILE A 69 11.56 -7.51 -13.23
N ILE A 70 11.35 -7.34 -11.93
CA ILE A 70 12.42 -7.40 -10.93
C ILE A 70 12.17 -8.62 -10.04
N ILE A 71 13.21 -9.44 -9.84
CA ILE A 71 13.20 -10.55 -8.88
C ILE A 71 14.22 -10.26 -7.79
N ALA A 72 13.79 -10.30 -6.52
CA ALA A 72 14.68 -10.17 -5.37
C ALA A 72 15.57 -11.42 -5.24
N THR A 73 16.88 -11.26 -5.35
CA THR A 73 17.83 -12.39 -5.23
C THR A 73 18.31 -12.61 -3.80
N VAL A 74 18.09 -11.63 -2.92
CA VAL A 74 18.38 -11.70 -1.49
C VAL A 74 17.19 -11.13 -0.73
N GLY A 75 16.77 -11.80 0.34
CA GLY A 75 15.63 -11.37 1.14
C GLY A 75 15.48 -12.21 2.40
N SER A 76 14.34 -12.10 3.05
CA SER A 76 13.96 -12.95 4.18
C SER A 76 13.32 -14.26 3.69
N TRP A 77 13.21 -15.22 4.60
CA TRP A 77 12.38 -16.39 4.38
C TRP A 77 10.88 -16.03 4.37
N PRO A 78 10.00 -16.89 3.82
CA PRO A 78 8.55 -16.64 3.76
C PRO A 78 7.88 -16.31 5.10
N THR A 79 8.49 -16.69 6.21
CA THR A 79 8.05 -16.35 7.57
C THR A 79 8.10 -14.85 7.88
N ASN A 80 8.81 -14.06 7.06
CA ASN A 80 8.81 -12.60 7.11
C ASN A 80 8.44 -12.02 5.72
N PRO A 81 7.16 -11.81 5.40
CA PRO A 81 6.69 -11.49 4.06
C PRO A 81 7.11 -10.10 3.54
N ALA A 82 7.62 -9.20 4.38
CA ALA A 82 7.96 -7.83 3.97
C ALA A 82 9.07 -7.76 2.90
N SER A 83 10.00 -8.73 2.90
CA SER A 83 11.19 -8.75 2.02
C SER A 83 11.55 -10.14 1.52
N ILE A 84 10.57 -10.96 1.15
CA ILE A 84 10.77 -12.36 0.76
C ILE A 84 11.75 -12.49 -0.39
N VAL A 85 12.69 -13.44 -0.27
CA VAL A 85 13.56 -13.86 -1.37
C VAL A 85 12.71 -14.42 -2.52
N GLY A 86 13.08 -14.11 -3.77
CA GLY A 86 12.29 -14.52 -4.94
C GLY A 86 11.06 -13.65 -5.22
N LYS A 87 10.82 -12.58 -4.44
CA LYS A 87 9.72 -11.65 -4.69
C LYS A 87 9.80 -11.08 -6.09
N VAL A 88 8.70 -11.20 -6.83
CA VAL A 88 8.57 -10.70 -8.20
C VAL A 88 7.71 -9.44 -8.20
N VAL A 89 8.23 -8.36 -8.78
CA VAL A 89 7.49 -7.10 -8.95
C VAL A 89 7.69 -6.55 -10.36
N ARG A 90 6.78 -5.67 -10.77
CA ARG A 90 6.82 -4.99 -12.06
C ARG A 90 7.20 -3.52 -11.88
N VAL A 91 8.04 -3.01 -12.76
CA VAL A 91 8.46 -1.61 -12.76
C VAL A 91 7.31 -0.72 -13.24
N PRO A 92 6.82 0.22 -12.41
CA PRO A 92 5.79 1.18 -12.80
C PRO A 92 6.37 2.31 -13.67
N GLU A 93 5.51 3.11 -14.25
CA GLU A 93 5.93 4.29 -15.04
C GLU A 93 6.74 5.28 -14.19
N SER A 94 6.39 5.46 -12.93
CA SER A 94 7.10 6.35 -12.00
C SER A 94 8.55 5.95 -11.72
N ALA A 95 8.90 4.66 -11.91
CA ALA A 95 10.26 4.14 -11.78
C ALA A 95 10.97 3.94 -13.13
N ASN A 96 10.42 4.48 -14.23
CA ASN A 96 11.07 4.43 -15.53
C ASN A 96 12.41 5.20 -15.47
N ASN A 97 13.47 4.60 -16.02
CA ASN A 97 14.86 5.08 -15.95
C ASN A 97 15.50 5.08 -14.54
N ALA A 98 14.85 4.52 -13.52
CA ALA A 98 15.52 4.23 -12.25
C ALA A 98 16.62 3.18 -12.43
N LEU A 99 17.56 3.11 -11.50
CA LEU A 99 18.67 2.16 -11.53
C LEU A 99 18.45 1.02 -10.55
N LEU A 100 18.76 -0.22 -10.93
CA LEU A 100 18.56 -1.39 -10.10
C LEU A 100 19.71 -1.63 -9.14
N ASN A 101 19.40 -1.83 -7.85
CA ASN A 101 20.38 -2.17 -6.81
C ASN A 101 20.75 -3.67 -6.81
N GLN A 102 21.89 -4.02 -6.20
CA GLN A 102 22.60 -5.30 -6.25
C GLN A 102 21.82 -6.57 -5.84
N ASN A 103 20.84 -6.45 -4.96
CA ASN A 103 20.13 -7.60 -4.38
C ASN A 103 18.91 -8.04 -5.20
N ALA A 104 18.86 -7.62 -6.44
CA ALA A 104 17.80 -7.94 -7.38
C ALA A 104 18.34 -8.16 -8.79
N VAL A 105 17.55 -8.83 -9.62
CA VAL A 105 17.81 -9.01 -11.05
C VAL A 105 16.62 -8.48 -11.85
N ARG A 106 16.93 -7.70 -12.90
CA ARG A 106 15.97 -7.29 -13.91
C ARG A 106 15.85 -8.39 -14.95
N ILE A 107 14.62 -8.70 -15.34
CA ILE A 107 14.27 -9.67 -16.38
C ILE A 107 13.41 -8.99 -17.43
N ARG A 108 13.69 -9.29 -18.70
CA ARG A 108 12.89 -8.93 -19.86
C ARG A 108 12.69 -10.17 -20.73
N SER A 109 11.55 -10.29 -21.40
CA SER A 109 11.43 -11.27 -22.48
C SER A 109 12.38 -10.92 -23.63
N ASN A 110 12.99 -11.94 -24.22
CA ASN A 110 13.79 -11.80 -25.45
C ASN A 110 12.93 -11.92 -26.72
N GLY A 111 11.60 -11.94 -26.61
CA GLY A 111 10.62 -12.01 -27.69
C GLY A 111 10.09 -13.41 -27.99
N ILE A 112 10.60 -14.46 -27.34
CA ILE A 112 10.11 -15.85 -27.49
C ILE A 112 8.82 -16.06 -26.68
N VAL A 113 8.66 -15.33 -25.58
CA VAL A 113 7.47 -15.34 -24.72
C VAL A 113 6.93 -13.92 -24.62
N ASP A 114 5.60 -13.75 -24.58
CA ASP A 114 4.98 -12.46 -24.35
C ASP A 114 5.41 -11.88 -22.98
N SER A 115 5.75 -10.58 -22.94
CA SER A 115 6.30 -9.95 -21.73
C SER A 115 5.30 -9.86 -20.58
N ASP A 116 4.02 -9.64 -20.88
CA ASP A 116 2.97 -9.60 -19.88
C ASP A 116 2.64 -11.00 -19.37
N TYR A 117 2.64 -12.01 -20.27
CA TYR A 117 2.51 -13.43 -19.91
C TYR A 117 3.64 -13.88 -18.98
N LEU A 118 4.89 -13.53 -19.33
CA LEU A 118 6.07 -13.84 -18.51
C LEU A 118 5.93 -13.29 -17.09
N TYR A 119 5.45 -12.06 -16.95
CA TYR A 119 5.22 -11.47 -15.61
C TYR A 119 4.23 -12.30 -14.80
N TYR A 120 3.08 -12.66 -15.37
CA TYR A 120 2.06 -13.44 -14.66
C TYR A 120 2.53 -14.84 -14.32
N LEU A 121 3.26 -15.48 -15.23
CA LEU A 121 3.90 -16.76 -14.98
C LEU A 121 4.82 -16.70 -13.74
N LEU A 122 5.66 -15.68 -13.65
CA LEU A 122 6.59 -15.50 -12.53
C LEU A 122 5.89 -15.06 -11.23
N LYS A 123 4.62 -14.63 -11.31
CA LYS A 123 3.77 -14.32 -10.14
C LYS A 123 3.07 -15.56 -9.59
N GLU A 124 3.07 -16.67 -10.31
CA GLU A 124 2.45 -17.90 -9.84
C GLU A 124 3.13 -18.47 -8.59
N GLU A 125 2.32 -19.11 -7.77
CA GLU A 125 2.78 -19.77 -6.54
C GLU A 125 3.83 -20.87 -6.83
N HIS A 126 3.71 -21.56 -7.96
CA HIS A 126 4.67 -22.59 -8.37
C HIS A 126 6.09 -22.03 -8.53
N PHE A 127 6.24 -20.87 -9.17
CA PHE A 127 7.54 -20.24 -9.31
C PHE A 127 8.10 -19.79 -7.95
N SER A 128 7.26 -19.18 -7.12
CA SER A 128 7.65 -18.77 -5.77
C SER A 128 8.10 -19.96 -4.91
N LYS A 129 7.34 -21.05 -4.90
CA LYS A 129 7.69 -22.30 -4.19
C LYS A 129 8.99 -22.91 -4.72
N TYR A 130 9.17 -22.92 -6.03
CA TYR A 130 10.41 -23.40 -6.66
C TYR A 130 11.61 -22.59 -6.17
N LEU A 131 11.55 -21.25 -6.22
CA LEU A 131 12.64 -20.38 -5.79
C LEU A 131 12.95 -20.54 -4.29
N VAL A 132 11.92 -20.59 -3.46
CA VAL A 132 12.11 -20.82 -2.01
C VAL A 132 12.75 -22.18 -1.73
N GLY A 133 12.39 -23.21 -2.51
CA GLY A 133 12.99 -24.54 -2.41
C GLY A 133 14.47 -24.60 -2.82
N THR A 134 14.95 -23.68 -3.66
CA THR A 134 16.37 -23.58 -4.05
C THR A 134 17.16 -22.59 -3.18
N ALA A 135 16.46 -21.77 -2.36
CA ALA A 135 17.10 -20.73 -1.57
C ALA A 135 18.05 -21.31 -0.51
N GLN A 136 19.16 -20.64 -0.31
CA GLN A 136 20.15 -20.96 0.72
C GLN A 136 20.39 -19.76 1.62
N GLY A 137 20.75 -20.00 2.87
CA GLY A 137 21.05 -18.87 3.77
C GLY A 137 20.97 -19.23 5.26
N SER A 138 21.08 -18.19 6.08
CA SER A 138 20.93 -18.25 7.53
C SER A 138 19.46 -18.09 7.98
N ALA A 139 19.20 -18.21 9.27
CA ALA A 139 17.84 -18.07 9.84
C ALA A 139 17.15 -16.74 9.47
N ASN A 140 17.92 -15.65 9.24
CA ASN A 140 17.37 -14.31 9.00
C ASN A 140 17.50 -13.84 7.55
N GLN A 141 18.27 -14.53 6.71
CA GLN A 141 18.54 -14.09 5.34
C GLN A 141 18.65 -15.28 4.39
N ALA A 142 17.88 -15.23 3.32
CA ALA A 142 17.90 -16.20 2.24
C ALA A 142 18.43 -15.56 0.96
N SER A 143 19.08 -16.34 0.12
CA SER A 143 19.55 -15.93 -1.21
C SER A 143 19.31 -17.03 -2.24
N ILE A 144 19.04 -16.61 -3.48
CA ILE A 144 18.92 -17.47 -4.65
C ILE A 144 19.96 -17.06 -5.69
N THR A 145 20.43 -18.03 -6.46
CA THR A 145 21.38 -17.75 -7.54
C THR A 145 20.64 -17.48 -8.86
N LEU A 146 21.31 -16.82 -9.79
CA LEU A 146 20.77 -16.63 -11.15
C LEU A 146 20.56 -18.00 -11.85
N LYS A 147 21.41 -18.99 -11.54
CA LYS A 147 21.28 -20.36 -12.08
C LYS A 147 19.96 -20.99 -11.62
N ASP A 148 19.56 -20.77 -10.38
CA ASP A 148 18.29 -21.29 -9.86
C ASP A 148 17.11 -20.63 -10.58
N ILE A 149 17.12 -19.30 -10.73
CA ILE A 149 16.08 -18.57 -11.47
C ILE A 149 15.98 -19.08 -12.91
N PHE A 150 17.09 -19.17 -13.64
CA PHE A 150 17.11 -19.56 -15.05
C PHE A 150 16.86 -21.05 -15.27
N GLY A 151 17.03 -21.87 -14.24
CA GLY A 151 16.73 -23.29 -14.26
C GLY A 151 15.25 -23.65 -14.20
N TYR A 152 14.38 -22.68 -13.90
CA TYR A 152 12.94 -22.92 -13.85
C TYR A 152 12.39 -23.32 -15.22
N SER A 153 11.71 -24.45 -15.28
CA SER A 153 10.99 -24.94 -16.48
C SER A 153 9.49 -24.83 -16.26
N PHE A 154 8.78 -24.45 -17.29
CA PHE A 154 7.33 -24.26 -17.28
C PHE A 154 6.71 -24.63 -18.63
N SER A 155 5.43 -24.93 -18.62
CA SER A 155 4.64 -25.10 -19.84
C SER A 155 4.00 -23.78 -20.26
N ALA A 156 4.05 -23.44 -21.54
CA ALA A 156 3.44 -22.24 -22.10
C ALA A 156 2.75 -22.53 -23.43
N PRO A 157 1.71 -21.77 -23.82
CA PRO A 157 1.16 -21.87 -25.18
C PRO A 157 2.26 -21.63 -26.22
N SER A 158 2.27 -22.45 -27.27
CA SER A 158 3.30 -22.38 -28.34
C SER A 158 3.24 -21.06 -29.11
N GLU A 159 2.04 -20.52 -29.29
CA GLU A 159 1.78 -19.28 -30.03
C GLU A 159 1.78 -18.05 -29.12
N ILE A 160 2.56 -17.02 -29.45
CA ILE A 160 2.63 -15.75 -28.70
C ILE A 160 1.25 -15.07 -28.60
N LYS A 161 0.41 -15.18 -29.63
CA LYS A 161 -0.94 -14.61 -29.61
C LYS A 161 -1.80 -15.19 -28.48
N ASP A 162 -1.65 -16.48 -28.17
CA ASP A 162 -2.42 -17.13 -27.11
C ASP A 162 -1.89 -16.71 -25.73
N GLN A 163 -0.56 -16.60 -25.57
CA GLN A 163 0.07 -16.02 -24.39
C GLN A 163 -0.43 -14.58 -24.15
N HIS A 164 -0.47 -13.76 -25.21
CA HIS A 164 -0.98 -12.40 -25.15
C HIS A 164 -2.45 -12.33 -24.74
N ARG A 165 -3.30 -13.22 -25.22
CA ARG A 165 -4.72 -13.29 -24.83
C ARG A 165 -4.86 -13.59 -23.33
N ILE A 166 -4.14 -14.59 -22.82
CA ILE A 166 -4.12 -14.92 -21.39
C ILE A 166 -3.68 -13.70 -20.59
N ALA A 167 -2.53 -13.12 -20.94
CA ALA A 167 -1.98 -11.97 -20.25
C ALA A 167 -2.89 -10.72 -20.31
N SER A 168 -3.62 -10.53 -21.42
CA SER A 168 -4.51 -9.37 -21.58
C SER A 168 -5.70 -9.41 -20.61
N ILE A 169 -6.25 -10.57 -20.30
CA ILE A 169 -7.30 -10.74 -19.29
C ILE A 169 -6.78 -10.30 -17.92
N LEU A 170 -5.66 -10.88 -17.49
CA LEU A 170 -5.06 -10.58 -16.18
C LEU A 170 -4.62 -9.11 -16.06
N SER A 171 -3.98 -8.58 -17.11
CA SER A 171 -3.54 -7.18 -17.13
C SER A 171 -4.69 -6.18 -17.18
N SER A 172 -5.85 -6.54 -17.73
CA SER A 172 -7.04 -5.69 -17.70
C SER A 172 -7.58 -5.53 -16.28
N LEU A 173 -7.53 -6.62 -15.48
CA LEU A 173 -7.91 -6.59 -14.07
C LEU A 173 -6.93 -5.72 -13.26
N ASP A 174 -5.62 -5.91 -13.44
CA ASP A 174 -4.61 -5.11 -12.75
C ASP A 174 -4.70 -3.62 -13.12
N ARG A 175 -4.85 -3.29 -14.40
CA ARG A 175 -5.04 -1.88 -14.84
C ARG A 175 -6.27 -1.24 -14.20
N LYS A 176 -7.37 -1.99 -14.06
CA LYS A 176 -8.57 -1.46 -13.40
C LYS A 176 -8.34 -1.24 -11.90
N ILE A 177 -7.62 -2.13 -11.23
CA ILE A 177 -7.20 -1.98 -9.82
C ILE A 177 -6.32 -0.74 -9.66
N GLU A 178 -5.31 -0.57 -10.50
CA GLU A 178 -4.42 0.60 -10.48
C GLU A 178 -5.18 1.91 -10.72
N LEU A 179 -6.10 1.92 -11.68
CA LEU A 179 -6.94 3.09 -11.94
C LEU A 179 -7.83 3.43 -10.75
N ASN A 180 -8.45 2.44 -10.12
CA ASN A 180 -9.25 2.64 -8.93
C ASN A 180 -8.43 3.20 -7.76
N ASN A 181 -7.19 2.72 -7.58
CA ASN A 181 -6.28 3.23 -6.55
C ASN A 181 -5.88 4.67 -6.81
N LYS A 182 -5.61 5.04 -8.07
CA LYS A 182 -5.33 6.42 -8.47
C LYS A 182 -6.54 7.33 -8.20
N ILE A 183 -7.72 6.92 -8.65
CA ILE A 183 -8.96 7.69 -8.38
C ILE A 183 -9.18 7.86 -6.88
N ASN A 184 -8.90 6.83 -6.06
CA ASN A 184 -9.02 6.96 -4.62
C ASN A 184 -8.05 7.99 -4.03
N ALA A 185 -6.80 8.04 -4.51
CA ALA A 185 -5.84 9.05 -4.10
C ALA A 185 -6.31 10.47 -4.47
N ASP A 186 -6.77 10.66 -5.72
CA ASP A 186 -7.32 11.94 -6.20
C ASP A 186 -8.55 12.38 -5.37
N LEU A 187 -9.42 11.42 -4.98
CA LEU A 187 -10.58 11.69 -4.12
C LEU A 187 -10.20 12.08 -2.69
N GLU A 188 -9.14 11.48 -2.14
CA GLU A 188 -8.62 11.85 -0.81
C GLU A 188 -8.01 13.27 -0.85
N GLU A 189 -7.26 13.61 -1.89
CA GLU A 189 -6.74 14.97 -2.09
C GLU A 189 -7.88 15.99 -2.26
N MET A 190 -8.90 15.66 -3.04
CA MET A 190 -10.10 16.50 -3.20
C MET A 190 -10.81 16.74 -1.86
N ALA A 191 -11.01 15.69 -1.06
CA ALA A 191 -11.66 15.81 0.24
C ALA A 191 -10.83 16.66 1.21
N GLN A 192 -9.50 16.50 1.20
CA GLN A 192 -8.61 17.33 2.00
C GLN A 192 -8.68 18.81 1.57
N ALA A 193 -8.71 19.07 0.26
CA ALA A 193 -8.84 20.43 -0.28
C ALA A 193 -10.18 21.07 0.11
N ILE A 194 -11.28 20.31 0.06
CA ILE A 194 -12.60 20.78 0.51
C ILE A 194 -12.57 21.13 2.00
N PHE A 195 -12.05 20.22 2.83
CA PHE A 195 -11.92 20.48 4.27
C PHE A 195 -11.08 21.74 4.54
N LYS A 196 -9.93 21.85 3.88
CA LYS A 196 -9.05 23.02 4.02
C LYS A 196 -9.76 24.32 3.62
N ASN A 197 -10.44 24.32 2.49
CA ASN A 197 -11.17 25.47 1.98
C ASN A 197 -12.25 25.95 2.97
N TRP A 198 -12.98 25.02 3.61
CA TRP A 198 -14.07 25.35 4.53
C TRP A 198 -13.60 25.73 5.93
N PHE A 199 -12.64 24.96 6.49
CA PHE A 199 -12.35 24.96 7.93
C PHE A 199 -10.96 25.51 8.30
N VAL A 200 -10.11 25.78 7.30
CA VAL A 200 -8.78 26.37 7.48
C VAL A 200 -8.68 27.73 6.78
N ASP A 201 -9.07 27.79 5.51
CA ASP A 201 -9.04 29.03 4.72
C ASP A 201 -10.33 29.85 4.88
N PHE A 202 -11.40 29.25 5.42
CA PHE A 202 -12.72 29.86 5.68
C PHE A 202 -13.35 30.50 4.44
N GLU A 203 -13.07 30.02 3.24
CA GLU A 203 -13.49 30.62 1.98
C GLU A 203 -15.02 30.87 1.89
N PRO A 204 -15.91 29.92 2.31
CA PRO A 204 -17.35 30.16 2.28
C PRO A 204 -17.83 31.25 3.27
N PHE A 205 -16.97 31.66 4.21
CA PHE A 205 -17.32 32.56 5.31
C PHE A 205 -16.60 33.91 5.24
N LYS A 206 -15.82 34.18 4.18
CA LYS A 206 -14.97 35.38 4.04
C LYS A 206 -15.72 36.70 4.11
N ASP A 207 -16.97 36.73 3.66
CA ASP A 207 -17.81 37.92 3.71
C ASP A 207 -18.47 38.19 5.08
N GLY A 208 -18.29 37.23 6.02
CA GLY A 208 -18.78 37.28 7.37
C GLY A 208 -17.82 38.06 8.31
N LYS A 209 -18.24 38.16 9.55
CA LYS A 209 -17.38 38.72 10.62
C LYS A 209 -16.43 37.66 11.16
N PHE A 210 -15.23 38.09 11.54
CA PHE A 210 -14.23 37.27 12.19
C PHE A 210 -13.95 37.79 13.60
N VAL A 211 -13.63 36.87 14.50
CA VAL A 211 -13.25 37.12 15.88
C VAL A 211 -11.88 36.54 16.18
N ASN A 212 -11.16 37.18 17.11
CA ASN A 212 -9.86 36.67 17.52
C ASN A 212 -10.02 35.49 18.49
N SER A 213 -9.25 34.44 18.29
CA SER A 213 -9.18 33.25 19.16
C SER A 213 -7.74 32.90 19.49
N GLU A 214 -7.53 31.89 20.33
CA GLU A 214 -6.19 31.37 20.66
C GLU A 214 -5.52 30.64 19.45
N LEU A 215 -6.30 30.24 18.44
CA LEU A 215 -5.83 29.65 17.19
C LEU A 215 -5.84 30.65 16.01
N GLY A 216 -5.96 31.95 16.27
CA GLY A 216 -6.02 32.98 15.25
C GLY A 216 -7.44 33.50 14.99
N MET A 217 -7.63 34.15 13.83
CA MET A 217 -8.93 34.70 13.43
C MET A 217 -9.84 33.57 12.92
N ILE A 218 -11.02 33.44 13.51
CA ILE A 218 -12.04 32.48 13.16
C ILE A 218 -13.37 33.19 12.84
N PRO A 219 -14.27 32.60 12.02
CA PRO A 219 -15.60 33.18 11.77
C PRO A 219 -16.40 33.39 13.08
N GLU A 220 -17.20 34.47 13.13
CA GLU A 220 -18.07 34.73 14.26
C GLU A 220 -19.04 33.56 14.50
N GLY A 221 -19.21 33.15 15.76
CA GLY A 221 -20.03 31.98 16.13
C GLY A 221 -19.27 30.63 16.13
N TRP A 222 -18.04 30.61 15.64
CA TRP A 222 -17.17 29.43 15.80
C TRP A 222 -16.46 29.53 17.15
N LYS A 223 -15.98 28.38 17.64
CA LYS A 223 -15.25 28.32 18.92
C LYS A 223 -13.98 27.49 18.79
N VAL A 224 -13.12 27.61 19.78
CA VAL A 224 -11.94 26.76 19.95
C VAL A 224 -12.20 25.82 21.11
N GLY A 225 -11.83 24.54 20.96
CA GLY A 225 -12.08 23.57 22.01
C GLY A 225 -11.58 22.18 21.69
N SER A 226 -12.01 21.22 22.48
CA SER A 226 -11.59 19.82 22.33
C SER A 226 -12.28 19.16 21.13
N PRO A 227 -11.53 18.35 20.33
CA PRO A 227 -12.11 17.60 19.21
C PRO A 227 -13.18 16.58 19.66
N TYR A 228 -13.23 16.22 20.95
CA TYR A 228 -14.23 15.30 21.49
C TYR A 228 -15.67 15.80 21.34
N GLU A 229 -15.89 17.04 21.00
CA GLU A 229 -17.23 17.53 20.66
C GLU A 229 -17.78 16.84 19.40
N TYR A 230 -16.92 16.55 18.43
CA TYR A 230 -17.28 15.89 17.16
C TYR A 230 -16.70 14.50 16.98
N VAL A 231 -15.71 14.12 17.78
CA VAL A 231 -14.93 12.89 17.60
C VAL A 231 -15.01 12.00 18.84
N LYS A 232 -15.31 10.74 18.65
CA LYS A 232 -15.18 9.68 19.64
C LYS A 232 -13.90 8.87 19.30
N VAL A 233 -13.04 8.62 20.29
CA VAL A 233 -11.87 7.78 20.16
C VAL A 233 -12.16 6.40 20.72
N VAL A 234 -11.90 5.36 19.94
CA VAL A 234 -12.10 3.95 20.30
C VAL A 234 -10.76 3.25 20.25
N TYR A 235 -10.42 2.53 21.31
CA TYR A 235 -9.16 1.81 21.44
C TYR A 235 -9.35 0.32 21.19
N GLY A 236 -8.33 -0.31 20.58
CA GLY A 236 -8.39 -1.73 20.26
C GLY A 236 -8.11 -2.66 21.45
N ALA A 237 -8.39 -3.94 21.27
CA ALA A 237 -8.30 -4.96 22.28
C ALA A 237 -6.95 -5.72 22.26
N PRO A 238 -6.47 -6.24 23.43
CA PRO A 238 -5.19 -6.94 23.57
C PRO A 238 -5.32 -8.43 23.23
N TYR A 239 -5.42 -8.77 21.96
CA TYR A 239 -5.48 -10.16 21.49
C TYR A 239 -4.17 -10.90 21.77
N LYS A 240 -4.27 -12.19 22.11
CA LYS A 240 -3.12 -13.03 22.45
C LYS A 240 -2.38 -13.47 21.19
N SER A 241 -1.07 -13.17 21.12
CA SER A 241 -0.24 -13.52 19.95
C SER A 241 -0.19 -15.05 19.69
N ALA A 242 -0.35 -15.88 20.71
CA ALA A 242 -0.43 -17.34 20.56
C ALA A 242 -1.67 -17.83 19.77
N LYS A 243 -2.66 -16.94 19.55
CA LYS A 243 -3.86 -17.24 18.75
C LYS A 243 -3.83 -16.61 17.36
N PHE A 244 -2.72 -15.96 17.01
CA PHE A 244 -2.56 -15.38 15.67
C PHE A 244 -2.21 -16.49 14.68
N ASN A 245 -2.77 -16.37 13.49
CA ASN A 245 -2.47 -17.24 12.37
C ASN A 245 -2.35 -16.42 11.07
N ASP A 246 -1.72 -17.00 10.05
CA ASP A 246 -1.51 -16.43 8.72
C ASP A 246 -2.28 -17.16 7.61
N HIS A 247 -3.09 -18.16 8.01
CA HIS A 247 -3.86 -19.00 7.09
C HIS A 247 -5.37 -18.64 7.02
N GLY A 248 -5.77 -17.49 7.61
CA GLY A 248 -7.11 -16.94 7.44
C GLY A 248 -8.15 -17.45 8.43
N GLU A 249 -7.76 -18.15 9.51
CA GLU A 249 -8.72 -18.58 10.53
C GLU A 249 -9.18 -17.41 11.39
N GLY A 250 -10.49 -17.17 11.43
CA GLY A 250 -11.12 -16.07 12.16
C GLY A 250 -11.18 -14.76 11.36
N LEU A 251 -11.03 -13.62 12.05
CA LEU A 251 -11.08 -12.29 11.42
C LEU A 251 -9.68 -11.67 11.29
N PRO A 252 -9.49 -10.82 10.26
CA PRO A 252 -8.26 -10.06 10.11
C PRO A 252 -7.96 -9.24 11.36
N LEU A 253 -6.71 -9.29 11.87
CA LEU A 253 -6.26 -8.47 12.98
C LEU A 253 -5.52 -7.24 12.46
N ILE A 254 -6.11 -6.07 12.67
CA ILE A 254 -5.60 -4.79 12.14
C ILE A 254 -4.57 -4.22 13.12
N ARG A 255 -3.32 -4.14 12.65
CA ARG A 255 -2.18 -3.63 13.40
C ARG A 255 -1.56 -2.44 12.68
N ILE A 256 -0.68 -1.69 13.33
CA ILE A 256 -0.06 -0.46 12.79
C ILE A 256 0.52 -0.70 11.39
N ARG A 257 1.27 -1.78 11.21
CA ARG A 257 1.91 -2.12 9.92
C ARG A 257 0.95 -2.41 8.78
N ASP A 258 -0.30 -2.69 9.10
CA ASP A 258 -1.34 -3.04 8.13
C ASP A 258 -2.15 -1.81 7.68
N LEU A 259 -1.94 -0.62 8.31
CA LEU A 259 -2.78 0.56 8.09
C LEU A 259 -2.55 1.18 6.71
N LYS A 260 -1.30 1.29 6.28
CA LYS A 260 -0.93 1.92 5.00
C LYS A 260 -1.51 1.17 3.80
N ASP A 261 -1.37 -0.16 3.81
CA ASP A 261 -1.74 -1.01 2.67
C ASP A 261 -3.13 -1.64 2.83
N CYS A 262 -3.77 -1.46 4.00
CA CYS A 262 -5.05 -2.07 4.37
C CYS A 262 -5.10 -3.59 4.13
N ASN A 263 -3.96 -4.27 4.34
CA ASN A 263 -3.76 -5.69 4.07
C ASN A 263 -3.24 -6.44 5.31
N PRO A 264 -4.10 -6.84 6.24
CA PRO A 264 -3.71 -7.58 7.44
C PRO A 264 -3.05 -8.90 7.11
N GLN A 265 -1.88 -9.13 7.73
CA GLN A 265 -1.11 -10.36 7.56
C GLN A 265 -1.50 -11.45 8.55
N PHE A 266 -2.20 -11.08 9.63
CA PHE A 266 -2.60 -12.01 10.67
C PHE A 266 -4.09 -11.98 10.91
N TYR A 267 -4.60 -13.13 11.29
CA TYR A 267 -5.98 -13.39 11.64
C TYR A 267 -6.04 -13.95 13.07
N THR A 268 -7.21 -13.87 13.70
CA THR A 268 -7.45 -14.53 14.98
C THR A 268 -8.91 -14.91 15.12
N PRO A 269 -9.22 -16.12 15.63
CA PRO A 269 -10.58 -16.50 16.01
C PRO A 269 -10.98 -15.93 17.38
N GLU A 270 -10.05 -15.25 18.09
CA GLU A 270 -10.30 -14.73 19.43
C GLU A 270 -11.25 -13.52 19.41
N ILE A 271 -12.35 -13.62 20.13
CA ILE A 271 -13.29 -12.51 20.38
C ILE A 271 -13.26 -12.20 21.87
N LEU A 272 -12.97 -10.95 22.22
CA LEU A 272 -12.90 -10.46 23.59
C LEU A 272 -14.14 -9.60 23.92
N PRO A 273 -14.51 -9.42 25.20
CA PRO A 273 -15.64 -8.55 25.57
C PRO A 273 -15.51 -7.11 25.06
N GLN A 274 -14.26 -6.60 24.98
CA GLN A 274 -13.91 -5.26 24.46
C GLN A 274 -13.49 -5.28 22.98
N THR A 275 -13.90 -6.31 22.24
CA THR A 275 -13.62 -6.36 20.80
C THR A 275 -14.31 -5.20 20.09
N GLU A 276 -13.52 -4.47 19.30
CA GLU A 276 -13.99 -3.43 18.40
C GLU A 276 -13.66 -3.81 16.95
N TYR A 277 -14.57 -3.50 16.06
CA TYR A 277 -14.45 -3.79 14.64
C TYR A 277 -14.04 -2.55 13.87
N VAL A 278 -13.21 -2.75 12.84
CA VAL A 278 -12.89 -1.73 11.84
C VAL A 278 -13.56 -2.12 10.53
N ASN A 279 -14.37 -1.23 10.01
CA ASN A 279 -15.10 -1.41 8.76
C ASN A 279 -14.53 -0.49 7.67
N LYS A 280 -14.78 -0.85 6.42
CA LYS A 280 -14.37 -0.03 5.27
C LYS A 280 -14.93 1.40 5.38
N GLY A 281 -14.01 2.38 5.36
CA GLY A 281 -14.32 3.80 5.53
C GLY A 281 -14.12 4.32 6.95
N ASP A 282 -13.80 3.46 7.94
CA ASP A 282 -13.42 3.90 9.28
C ASP A 282 -12.06 4.60 9.25
N ILE A 283 -11.86 5.54 10.18
CA ILE A 283 -10.59 6.25 10.34
C ILE A 283 -9.80 5.61 11.47
N VAL A 284 -8.59 5.12 11.15
CA VAL A 284 -7.72 4.42 12.08
C VAL A 284 -6.32 5.04 12.11
N ALA A 285 -5.67 5.01 13.27
CA ALA A 285 -4.29 5.47 13.42
C ALA A 285 -3.50 4.53 14.32
N GLY A 286 -2.20 4.47 14.09
CA GLY A 286 -1.27 3.79 14.98
C GLY A 286 -1.10 4.56 16.30
N MET A 287 -0.81 3.82 17.36
CA MET A 287 -0.51 4.39 18.68
C MET A 287 0.97 4.29 19.05
N ASP A 288 1.78 3.62 18.22
CA ASP A 288 3.23 3.50 18.39
C ASP A 288 3.93 3.86 17.07
N ALA A 289 5.04 4.56 17.13
CA ALA A 289 5.93 4.94 16.03
C ALA A 289 5.31 5.83 14.95
N GLU A 290 4.12 5.55 14.43
CA GLU A 290 3.44 6.30 13.39
C GLU A 290 1.99 6.58 13.82
N PHE A 291 1.61 7.87 13.85
CA PHE A 291 0.29 8.34 14.32
C PHE A 291 -0.57 8.90 13.20
N VAL A 292 -0.10 8.85 11.96
CA VAL A 292 -0.87 9.36 10.80
C VAL A 292 -2.18 8.59 10.67
N PRO A 293 -3.32 9.30 10.59
CA PRO A 293 -4.60 8.64 10.44
C PRO A 293 -4.84 8.20 8.99
N HIS A 294 -5.45 7.04 8.82
CA HIS A 294 -5.75 6.41 7.53
C HIS A 294 -7.24 6.07 7.39
N ILE A 295 -7.75 6.17 6.16
CA ILE A 295 -9.04 5.58 5.80
C ILE A 295 -8.83 4.07 5.64
N TRP A 296 -9.53 3.27 6.44
CA TRP A 296 -9.50 1.82 6.26
C TRP A 296 -10.22 1.40 4.98
N LYS A 297 -9.50 0.85 4.02
CA LYS A 297 -10.03 0.40 2.72
C LYS A 297 -10.14 -1.13 2.63
N GLY A 298 -9.62 -1.84 3.63
CA GLY A 298 -9.62 -3.30 3.70
C GLY A 298 -10.96 -3.92 4.10
N ASN A 299 -10.96 -5.23 4.27
CA ASN A 299 -12.11 -5.97 4.80
C ASN A 299 -12.32 -5.65 6.29
N THR A 300 -13.53 -5.94 6.79
CA THR A 300 -13.83 -5.83 8.22
C THR A 300 -12.84 -6.68 9.03
N GLY A 301 -12.28 -6.10 10.07
CA GLY A 301 -11.30 -6.75 10.93
C GLY A 301 -11.37 -6.28 12.38
N LEU A 302 -10.53 -6.85 13.21
CA LEU A 302 -10.46 -6.60 14.65
C LEU A 302 -9.45 -5.50 14.96
N LEU A 303 -9.85 -4.50 15.74
CA LEU A 303 -8.98 -3.40 16.15
C LEU A 303 -8.00 -3.88 17.23
N ASN A 304 -6.71 -3.90 16.92
CA ASN A 304 -5.64 -4.30 17.87
C ASN A 304 -5.32 -3.18 18.87
N GLN A 305 -4.89 -3.54 20.08
CA GLN A 305 -4.55 -2.61 21.19
C GLN A 305 -3.57 -1.48 20.85
N ARG A 306 -2.81 -1.57 19.77
CA ARG A 306 -1.85 -0.55 19.32
C ARG A 306 -2.38 0.31 18.17
N VAL A 307 -3.67 0.21 17.92
CA VAL A 307 -4.40 1.01 16.93
C VAL A 307 -5.61 1.63 17.61
N CYS A 308 -5.91 2.87 17.31
CA CYS A 308 -7.14 3.53 17.70
C CYS A 308 -7.99 3.85 16.45
N LYS A 309 -9.30 3.99 16.67
CA LYS A 309 -10.28 4.39 15.68
C LYS A 309 -10.92 5.71 16.08
N PHE A 310 -10.98 6.65 15.14
CA PHE A 310 -11.68 7.91 15.30
C PHE A 310 -13.05 7.82 14.63
N MET A 311 -14.09 8.05 15.38
CA MET A 311 -15.47 7.97 14.92
C MET A 311 -16.18 9.32 15.13
N PRO A 312 -17.12 9.70 14.27
CA PRO A 312 -17.96 10.86 14.54
C PRO A 312 -18.85 10.60 15.77
N GLN A 313 -19.10 11.66 16.56
CA GLN A 313 -20.06 11.60 17.67
C GLN A 313 -21.50 11.45 17.20
N GLN A 314 -21.80 11.92 15.96
CA GLN A 314 -23.13 11.88 15.37
C GLN A 314 -23.04 11.33 13.94
N THR A 315 -24.08 10.62 13.51
CA THR A 315 -24.13 10.00 12.18
C THR A 315 -24.23 10.99 11.02
N SER A 316 -24.56 12.25 11.31
CA SER A 316 -24.59 13.35 10.34
C SER A 316 -23.19 13.91 10.02
N ILE A 317 -22.17 13.55 10.80
CA ILE A 317 -20.78 13.97 10.62
C ILE A 317 -20.02 12.92 9.82
N SER A 318 -19.33 13.35 8.77
CA SER A 318 -18.52 12.46 7.92
C SER A 318 -17.28 11.95 8.62
N ASN A 319 -16.92 10.69 8.39
CA ASN A 319 -15.60 10.16 8.78
C ASN A 319 -14.44 10.95 8.15
N LEU A 320 -14.60 11.53 6.95
CA LEU A 320 -13.57 12.37 6.35
C LEU A 320 -13.42 13.72 7.08
N PHE A 321 -14.51 14.29 7.61
CA PHE A 321 -14.39 15.45 8.49
C PHE A 321 -13.54 15.10 9.72
N VAL A 322 -13.84 13.97 10.37
CA VAL A 322 -13.07 13.47 11.52
C VAL A 322 -11.60 13.26 11.17
N LEU A 323 -11.32 12.65 10.01
CA LEU A 323 -9.95 12.44 9.50
C LEU A 323 -9.16 13.75 9.45
N TYR A 324 -9.70 14.75 8.76
CA TYR A 324 -8.97 16.01 8.53
C TYR A 324 -8.96 16.93 9.73
N LEU A 325 -9.92 16.82 10.65
CA LEU A 325 -9.89 17.51 11.92
C LEU A 325 -8.77 16.99 12.84
N MET A 326 -8.56 15.66 12.86
CA MET A 326 -7.58 15.03 13.75
C MET A 326 -6.17 15.00 13.16
N LYS A 327 -6.03 15.01 11.84
CA LYS A 327 -4.75 14.81 11.15
C LYS A 327 -3.67 15.80 11.54
N PRO A 328 -3.90 17.14 11.58
CA PRO A 328 -2.86 18.11 11.94
C PRO A 328 -2.32 17.90 13.36
N GLU A 329 -3.20 17.61 14.31
CA GLU A 329 -2.84 17.39 15.72
C GLU A 329 -1.99 16.11 15.87
N LEU A 330 -2.35 15.04 15.15
CA LEU A 330 -1.60 13.79 15.16
C LEU A 330 -0.22 13.95 14.48
N GLU A 331 -0.15 14.68 13.37
CA GLU A 331 1.11 15.03 12.70
C GLU A 331 2.00 15.91 13.60
N PHE A 332 1.41 16.84 14.32
CA PHE A 332 2.13 17.66 15.30
C PHE A 332 2.72 16.80 16.43
N VAL A 333 1.93 15.89 17.03
CA VAL A 333 2.44 14.96 18.04
C VAL A 333 3.53 14.05 17.47
N GLN A 334 3.36 13.58 16.23
CA GLN A 334 4.38 12.80 15.52
C GLN A 334 5.71 13.57 15.44
N SER A 335 5.67 14.85 15.13
CA SER A 335 6.88 15.67 14.88
C SER A 335 7.81 15.79 16.09
N TYR A 336 7.29 15.87 17.31
CA TYR A 336 8.12 16.02 18.52
C TYR A 336 8.35 14.70 19.28
N LYS A 337 7.52 13.67 19.04
CA LYS A 337 7.73 12.36 19.67
C LYS A 337 8.71 11.47 18.90
N THR A 338 9.02 11.75 17.63
CA THR A 338 10.05 11.06 16.86
C THR A 338 11.43 11.39 17.44
N GLY A 339 12.05 10.44 18.09
CA GLY A 339 13.39 10.60 18.69
C GLY A 339 13.54 9.99 20.08
N THR A 340 12.45 9.58 20.70
CA THR A 340 12.48 8.79 21.94
C THR A 340 12.47 7.28 21.61
N THR A 341 13.00 6.46 22.51
CA THR A 341 13.21 5.02 22.28
C THR A 341 11.94 4.24 21.92
N VAL A 342 10.75 4.72 22.32
CA VAL A 342 9.43 4.26 21.87
C VAL A 342 8.46 5.44 21.92
N SER A 343 8.08 5.96 20.75
CA SER A 343 6.99 6.94 20.65
C SER A 343 5.66 6.26 20.85
N HIS A 344 4.90 6.69 21.84
CA HIS A 344 3.54 6.19 22.10
C HIS A 344 2.54 7.34 22.13
N LEU A 345 1.43 7.21 21.38
CA LEU A 345 0.28 8.08 21.41
C LEU A 345 -0.69 7.59 22.51
N GLY A 346 -0.75 8.29 23.62
CA GLY A 346 -1.68 7.98 24.70
C GLY A 346 -2.94 8.83 24.67
N LYS A 347 -3.95 8.40 25.44
CA LYS A 347 -5.16 9.21 25.65
C LYS A 347 -4.83 10.61 26.12
N ALA A 348 -3.87 10.76 27.06
CA ALA A 348 -3.44 12.06 27.60
C ALA A 348 -2.82 13.00 26.56
N ASP A 349 -2.37 12.51 25.41
CA ASP A 349 -1.92 13.37 24.31
C ASP A 349 -3.13 13.91 23.55
N ILE A 350 -4.10 13.04 23.23
CA ILE A 350 -5.33 13.41 22.51
C ILE A 350 -6.20 14.36 23.37
N ASP A 351 -6.21 14.17 24.68
CA ASP A 351 -6.94 15.06 25.63
C ASP A 351 -6.44 16.52 25.60
N LYS A 352 -5.24 16.76 25.06
CA LYS A 352 -4.64 18.11 24.93
C LYS A 352 -4.91 18.77 23.58
N PHE A 353 -5.53 18.06 22.65
CA PHE A 353 -5.81 18.61 21.34
C PHE A 353 -6.82 19.74 21.43
N VAL A 354 -6.49 20.83 20.74
CA VAL A 354 -7.31 22.03 20.67
C VAL A 354 -7.52 22.39 19.21
N VAL A 355 -8.77 22.38 18.77
CA VAL A 355 -9.14 22.58 17.37
C VAL A 355 -10.19 23.68 17.22
N VAL A 356 -10.30 24.23 16.02
CA VAL A 356 -11.42 25.11 15.66
C VAL A 356 -12.67 24.24 15.47
N LEU A 357 -13.74 24.61 16.14
CA LEU A 357 -15.02 23.94 16.16
C LEU A 357 -16.08 24.79 15.45
N PRO A 358 -16.44 24.48 14.19
CA PRO A 358 -17.54 25.15 13.50
C PRO A 358 -18.89 24.81 14.11
N PRO A 359 -19.96 25.59 13.87
CA PRO A 359 -21.33 25.17 14.19
C PRO A 359 -21.70 23.83 13.53
N LEU A 360 -22.52 23.02 14.21
CA LEU A 360 -22.88 21.67 13.75
C LEU A 360 -23.49 21.69 12.35
N GLU A 361 -24.36 22.66 12.06
CA GLU A 361 -25.01 22.79 10.76
C GLU A 361 -23.99 22.95 9.61
N VAL A 362 -22.90 23.68 9.84
CA VAL A 362 -21.81 23.85 8.89
C VAL A 362 -21.05 22.54 8.67
N VAL A 363 -20.80 21.82 9.77
CA VAL A 363 -20.17 20.49 9.70
C VAL A 363 -21.04 19.52 8.91
N GLU A 364 -22.35 19.48 9.16
CA GLU A 364 -23.31 18.61 8.48
C GLU A 364 -23.42 18.95 6.99
N GLU A 365 -23.40 20.22 6.61
CA GLU A 365 -23.42 20.64 5.21
C GLU A 365 -22.19 20.17 4.45
N CYS A 366 -20.99 20.41 4.98
CA CYS A 366 -19.76 19.93 4.38
C CYS A 366 -19.70 18.38 4.39
N SER A 367 -20.20 17.72 5.44
CA SER A 367 -20.21 16.28 5.58
C SER A 367 -21.01 15.59 4.45
N LYS A 368 -22.07 16.19 3.92
CA LYS A 368 -22.81 15.65 2.77
C LYS A 368 -21.94 15.50 1.54
N ILE A 369 -21.05 16.48 1.30
CA ILE A 369 -20.09 16.45 0.20
C ILE A 369 -19.03 15.38 0.48
N LEU A 370 -18.43 15.41 1.67
CA LEU A 370 -17.39 14.47 2.08
C LEU A 370 -17.87 13.02 2.08
N ASP A 371 -19.11 12.76 2.50
CA ASP A 371 -19.69 11.40 2.48
C ASP A 371 -19.90 10.86 1.06
N SER A 372 -20.24 11.72 0.10
CA SER A 372 -20.33 11.30 -1.29
C SER A 372 -18.94 10.83 -1.83
N ILE A 373 -17.89 11.53 -1.44
CA ILE A 373 -16.50 11.15 -1.75
C ILE A 373 -16.12 9.85 -1.03
N LEU A 374 -16.38 9.76 0.26
CA LEU A 374 -16.09 8.55 1.05
C LEU A 374 -16.80 7.32 0.48
N GLN A 375 -18.07 7.46 0.11
CA GLN A 375 -18.83 6.36 -0.49
C GLN A 375 -18.19 5.92 -1.83
N ARG A 376 -17.69 6.87 -2.63
CA ARG A 376 -16.98 6.54 -3.88
C ARG A 376 -15.67 5.78 -3.58
N ILE A 377 -14.88 6.23 -2.61
CA ILE A 377 -13.65 5.53 -2.15
C ILE A 377 -13.98 4.11 -1.71
N LYS A 378 -15.04 3.92 -0.90
CA LYS A 378 -15.48 2.60 -0.43
C LYS A 378 -15.85 1.67 -1.58
N ASN A 379 -16.59 2.16 -2.56
CA ASN A 379 -17.04 1.39 -3.72
C ASN A 379 -15.86 0.97 -4.61
N LEU A 380 -14.94 1.87 -4.93
CA LEU A 380 -13.74 1.58 -5.72
C LEU A 380 -12.81 0.60 -5.00
N SER A 381 -12.66 0.74 -3.68
CA SER A 381 -11.86 -0.19 -2.87
C SER A 381 -12.50 -1.59 -2.83
N ALA A 382 -13.83 -1.68 -2.75
CA ALA A 382 -14.55 -2.95 -2.81
C ALA A 382 -14.44 -3.60 -4.21
N GLU A 383 -14.51 -2.81 -5.28
CA GLU A 383 -14.29 -3.28 -6.64
C GLU A 383 -12.87 -3.82 -6.80
N SER A 384 -11.85 -3.08 -6.36
CA SER A 384 -10.44 -3.52 -6.41
C SER A 384 -10.21 -4.83 -5.67
N SER A 385 -10.83 -5.02 -4.50
CA SER A 385 -10.75 -6.28 -3.74
C SER A 385 -11.34 -7.45 -4.53
N ARG A 386 -12.50 -7.26 -5.18
CA ARG A 386 -13.13 -8.31 -6.01
C ARG A 386 -12.30 -8.64 -7.25
N LEU A 387 -11.76 -7.61 -7.92
CA LEU A 387 -10.90 -7.78 -9.10
C LEU A 387 -9.60 -8.52 -8.74
N SER A 388 -9.02 -8.21 -7.58
CA SER A 388 -7.84 -8.93 -7.08
C SER A 388 -8.14 -10.40 -6.82
N THR A 389 -9.24 -10.71 -6.13
CA THR A 389 -9.68 -12.09 -5.90
C THR A 389 -9.93 -12.83 -7.23
N LEU A 390 -10.59 -12.18 -8.18
CA LEU A 390 -10.86 -12.75 -9.51
C LEU A 390 -9.54 -13.04 -10.25
N ARG A 391 -8.61 -12.09 -10.29
CA ARG A 391 -7.28 -12.27 -10.90
C ARG A 391 -6.55 -13.45 -10.26
N ASP A 392 -6.48 -13.51 -8.93
CA ASP A 392 -5.75 -14.54 -8.20
C ASP A 392 -6.38 -15.94 -8.38
N THR A 393 -7.70 -16.00 -8.60
CA THR A 393 -8.40 -17.25 -8.95
C THR A 393 -8.17 -17.67 -10.41
N LEU A 394 -8.15 -16.69 -11.33
CA LEU A 394 -7.97 -16.98 -12.77
C LEU A 394 -6.52 -17.30 -13.12
N LEU A 395 -5.56 -16.67 -12.43
CA LEU A 395 -4.13 -16.82 -12.76
C LEU A 395 -3.68 -18.28 -12.88
N PRO A 396 -3.81 -19.16 -11.86
CA PRO A 396 -3.34 -20.55 -12.00
C PRO A 396 -4.10 -21.32 -13.06
N ARG A 397 -5.38 -21.08 -13.23
CA ARG A 397 -6.23 -21.81 -14.20
C ARG A 397 -5.94 -21.43 -15.65
N LEU A 398 -5.61 -20.18 -15.90
CA LEU A 398 -5.19 -19.68 -17.22
C LEU A 398 -3.76 -20.14 -17.55
N MET A 399 -2.86 -20.12 -16.55
CA MET A 399 -1.46 -20.50 -16.72
C MET A 399 -1.28 -22.03 -16.89
N SER A 400 -2.18 -22.84 -16.34
CA SER A 400 -2.17 -24.29 -16.52
C SER A 400 -2.91 -24.76 -17.78
N GLY A 401 -3.67 -23.88 -18.45
CA GLY A 401 -4.55 -24.27 -19.56
C GLY A 401 -5.85 -24.97 -19.13
N GLU A 402 -6.15 -25.03 -17.83
CA GLU A 402 -7.44 -25.51 -17.31
C GLU A 402 -8.60 -24.66 -17.84
N LEU A 403 -8.36 -23.36 -17.99
CA LEU A 403 -9.31 -22.42 -18.56
C LEU A 403 -8.80 -21.94 -19.93
N GLU A 404 -9.55 -22.25 -20.97
CA GLU A 404 -9.25 -21.79 -22.33
C GLU A 404 -9.75 -20.34 -22.54
N VAL A 405 -8.95 -19.55 -23.23
CA VAL A 405 -9.31 -18.19 -23.61
C VAL A 405 -10.01 -18.23 -24.98
N PRO A 406 -11.19 -17.61 -25.13
CA PRO A 406 -11.88 -17.53 -26.42
C PRO A 406 -11.01 -16.91 -27.52
N GLU A 407 -11.24 -17.33 -28.77
CA GLU A 407 -10.56 -16.80 -29.95
C GLU A 407 -10.79 -15.29 -30.17
#